data_5ef728b0fc2b585bae5dfa41c5a2c55f
#
_entry.id   5ef728b0fc2b585bae5dfa41c5a2c55f
#
_cell.length_a   1.000
_cell.length_b   1.000
_cell.length_c   1.000
_cell.angle_alpha   90.00
_cell.angle_beta   90.00
_cell.angle_gamma   90.00
#
_symmetry.space_group_name_H-M   'P 1'
#
loop_
_entity.id
_entity.type
_entity.pdbx_description
1 polymer ?
#
loop_
_entity_poly.entity_id
_entity_poly.type
_entity_poly.pdbx_seq_one_letter_code
_entity_poly.pdbx_strand_id
1 'polypeptide(L)'
;MSESTVETRLLDAAAQELAARREAWRRVDVDERIALIDELSRGFARIAARWAESVLELEGLDPERPEAGEEWLVGPYLVLRYLHCLRRALVGVRDTGRPRIPGPITTRPDGQVVARVFPETIWDRLFYPGVAAEVWMHPHVTLDDLPRTQARCYHDLESPGRTCLVLGGGNVSSIGPLDALTKLFLDDRVVLFKLHPVNSFLAPLFEEAMAPLIDRGFLRIVVGGAAEGAHLCRHPLVDEIHVTGAEETYLAIVFGTGEDGARRRAEGRPLIEKPVTGELGNVSPVLVVPGAWSRRDLAYQATNIVSMLVNNAGFNCNAARVIVQHAGWSGRTALLDAIRHRLAATPTRRAYYPGAFERHRMFVEAHPEAERFGDPASDELPWTLIPGVPSDARDEICFEVEAFCGLVAETALEAPDVESYLQRAVAFCNDTLYGSLNVTLVVDRETARHPRLGRAVERAVADLRYGTVCVNHWAALGFALGITPWGAYPGNEPHAPGSGIGVVHNALMFEEVEKAVIRTRFRAFPYPPWFVDHRSAHRLCAELTEFEARPSWARLPRVTWHALRA
;
A
#
# COMPACT_ATOMS: atom_id res chain seq x y z
N MET A 1 -10.78 40.27 -10.90
CA MET A 1 -9.90 39.31 -10.23
C MET A 1 -9.97 38.03 -11.07
N SER A 2 -8.85 37.46 -11.49
CA SER A 2 -8.84 36.21 -12.25
C SER A 2 -9.29 35.05 -11.33
N GLU A 3 -9.90 34.03 -11.89
CA GLU A 3 -10.35 32.80 -11.21
C GLU A 3 -9.21 32.19 -10.37
N SER A 4 -7.99 32.11 -10.92
CA SER A 4 -6.74 31.71 -10.26
C SER A 4 -6.41 32.52 -8.99
N THR A 5 -6.78 33.81 -8.93
CA THR A 5 -6.52 34.66 -7.74
C THR A 5 -7.50 34.34 -6.60
N VAL A 6 -8.72 33.91 -6.93
CA VAL A 6 -9.73 33.52 -5.94
C VAL A 6 -9.38 32.18 -5.33
N GLU A 7 -8.99 31.19 -6.15
CA GLU A 7 -8.57 29.87 -5.70
C GLU A 7 -7.37 29.95 -4.75
N THR A 8 -6.31 30.69 -5.12
CA THR A 8 -5.14 30.87 -4.26
C THR A 8 -5.50 31.44 -2.89
N ARG A 9 -6.44 32.43 -2.82
CA ARG A 9 -6.90 33.00 -1.54
C ARG A 9 -7.62 31.98 -0.66
N LEU A 10 -8.37 31.06 -1.22
CA LEU A 10 -9.05 30.00 -0.46
C LEU A 10 -8.03 29.02 0.12
N LEU A 11 -6.99 28.67 -0.62
CA LEU A 11 -5.89 27.82 -0.15
C LEU A 11 -5.11 28.49 0.99
N ASP A 12 -4.79 29.78 0.85
CA ASP A 12 -4.12 30.55 1.90
C ASP A 12 -4.98 30.66 3.18
N ALA A 13 -6.28 30.86 3.02
CA ALA A 13 -7.21 30.90 4.17
C ALA A 13 -7.26 29.55 4.89
N ALA A 14 -7.31 28.44 4.15
CA ALA A 14 -7.28 27.10 4.73
C ALA A 14 -5.98 26.84 5.52
N ALA A 15 -4.83 27.23 4.97
CA ALA A 15 -3.53 27.11 5.65
C ALA A 15 -3.47 27.98 6.92
N GLN A 16 -3.98 29.22 6.86
CA GLN A 16 -4.04 30.13 8.01
C GLN A 16 -4.91 29.59 9.15
N GLU A 17 -6.07 29.04 8.81
CA GLU A 17 -7.00 28.46 9.78
C GLU A 17 -6.39 27.28 10.51
N LEU A 18 -5.74 26.36 9.78
CA LEU A 18 -5.04 25.21 10.37
C LEU A 18 -3.88 25.66 11.27
N ALA A 19 -3.06 26.60 10.80
CA ALA A 19 -1.93 27.11 11.58
C ALA A 19 -2.38 27.75 12.91
N ALA A 20 -3.56 28.39 12.93
CA ALA A 20 -4.14 28.93 14.15
C ALA A 20 -4.65 27.86 15.13
N ARG A 21 -4.84 26.61 14.67
CA ARG A 21 -5.38 25.49 15.44
C ARG A 21 -4.35 24.43 15.85
N ARG A 22 -3.13 24.47 15.34
CA ARG A 22 -2.11 23.43 15.56
C ARG A 22 -1.75 23.24 17.04
N GLU A 23 -1.69 24.31 17.84
CA GLU A 23 -1.45 24.22 19.28
C GLU A 23 -2.69 23.71 20.05
N ALA A 24 -3.88 23.97 19.54
CA ALA A 24 -5.11 23.43 20.12
C ALA A 24 -5.20 21.93 19.91
N TRP A 25 -4.80 21.42 18.73
CA TRP A 25 -4.75 19.99 18.44
C TRP A 25 -3.82 19.25 19.41
N ARG A 26 -2.64 19.76 19.66
CA ARG A 26 -1.69 19.16 20.62
C ARG A 26 -2.24 19.03 22.04
N ARG A 27 -3.18 19.89 22.42
CA ARG A 27 -3.82 19.87 23.74
C ARG A 27 -5.04 18.97 23.81
N VAL A 28 -5.51 18.44 22.69
CA VAL A 28 -6.59 17.45 22.65
C VAL A 28 -6.09 16.18 23.34
N ASP A 29 -6.74 15.81 24.43
CA ASP A 29 -6.35 14.63 25.18
C ASP A 29 -6.70 13.32 24.46
N VAL A 30 -6.17 12.20 24.96
CA VAL A 30 -6.33 10.89 24.32
C VAL A 30 -7.78 10.42 24.33
N ASP A 31 -8.57 10.72 25.36
CA ASP A 31 -9.99 10.34 25.42
C ASP A 31 -10.81 11.12 24.39
N GLU A 32 -10.54 12.40 24.18
CA GLU A 32 -11.17 13.19 23.13
C GLU A 32 -10.75 12.71 21.73
N ARG A 33 -9.49 12.33 21.53
CA ARG A 33 -9.02 11.70 20.26
C ARG A 33 -9.73 10.37 19.98
N ILE A 34 -9.95 9.54 21.00
CA ILE A 34 -10.73 8.31 20.88
C ILE A 34 -12.18 8.62 20.48
N ALA A 35 -12.80 9.63 21.11
CA ALA A 35 -14.15 10.04 20.75
C ALA A 35 -14.25 10.55 19.31
N LEU A 36 -13.25 11.32 18.84
CA LEU A 36 -13.13 11.76 17.45
C LEU A 36 -13.07 10.56 16.47
N ILE A 37 -12.25 9.54 16.77
CA ILE A 37 -12.17 8.33 15.95
C ILE A 37 -13.52 7.61 15.89
N ASP A 38 -14.26 7.55 17.01
CA ASP A 38 -15.61 6.98 17.05
C ASP A 38 -16.60 7.78 16.18
N GLU A 39 -16.48 9.11 16.15
CA GLU A 39 -17.28 9.99 15.28
C GLU A 39 -16.92 9.80 13.80
N LEU A 40 -15.63 9.76 13.46
CA LEU A 40 -15.12 9.49 12.12
C LEU A 40 -15.58 8.12 11.61
N SER A 41 -15.51 7.09 12.44
CA SER A 41 -15.96 5.74 12.08
C SER A 41 -17.44 5.73 11.70
N ARG A 42 -18.29 6.47 12.46
CA ARG A 42 -19.69 6.66 12.09
C ARG A 42 -19.87 7.47 10.80
N GLY A 43 -19.02 8.48 10.59
CA GLY A 43 -19.01 9.30 9.37
C GLY A 43 -18.72 8.45 8.13
N PHE A 44 -17.61 7.74 8.13
CA PHE A 44 -17.21 6.87 7.02
C PHE A 44 -18.20 5.72 6.79
N ALA A 45 -18.77 5.13 7.85
CA ALA A 45 -19.83 4.13 7.71
C ALA A 45 -21.08 4.67 7.00
N ARG A 46 -21.46 5.94 7.22
CA ARG A 46 -22.62 6.56 6.55
C ARG A 46 -22.40 6.77 5.06
N ILE A 47 -21.19 7.11 4.65
CA ILE A 47 -20.89 7.39 3.24
C ILE A 47 -20.45 6.16 2.45
N ALA A 48 -20.17 5.03 3.10
CA ALA A 48 -19.49 3.87 2.52
C ALA A 48 -20.08 3.41 1.18
N ALA A 49 -21.41 3.25 1.10
CA ALA A 49 -22.07 2.84 -0.14
C ALA A 49 -21.93 3.88 -1.25
N ARG A 50 -22.25 5.16 -0.94
CA ARG A 50 -22.12 6.26 -1.92
C ARG A 50 -20.68 6.42 -2.41
N TRP A 51 -19.71 6.22 -1.53
CA TRP A 51 -18.30 6.25 -1.88
C TRP A 51 -17.96 5.14 -2.87
N ALA A 52 -18.24 3.87 -2.54
CA ALA A 52 -17.97 2.75 -3.44
C ALA A 52 -18.67 2.93 -4.79
N GLU A 53 -19.96 3.30 -4.80
CA GLU A 53 -20.73 3.55 -6.03
C GLU A 53 -20.10 4.66 -6.90
N SER A 54 -19.65 5.77 -6.29
CA SER A 54 -19.04 6.87 -7.03
C SER A 54 -17.71 6.47 -7.71
N VAL A 55 -16.90 5.59 -7.06
CA VAL A 55 -15.66 5.12 -7.67
C VAL A 55 -15.94 4.09 -8.77
N LEU A 56 -16.91 3.19 -8.57
CA LEU A 56 -17.34 2.24 -9.60
C LEU A 56 -17.85 2.97 -10.87
N GLU A 57 -18.54 4.10 -10.71
CA GLU A 57 -18.95 4.95 -11.85
C GLU A 57 -17.73 5.52 -12.60
N LEU A 58 -16.72 6.03 -11.89
CA LEU A 58 -15.45 6.49 -12.48
C LEU A 58 -14.79 5.38 -13.31
N GLU A 59 -14.72 4.18 -12.75
CA GLU A 59 -14.08 3.01 -13.36
C GLU A 59 -14.95 2.35 -14.45
N GLY A 60 -16.22 2.74 -14.59
CA GLY A 60 -17.16 2.13 -15.51
C GLY A 60 -17.52 0.68 -15.17
N LEU A 61 -17.48 0.32 -13.88
CA LEU A 61 -17.80 -1.02 -13.39
C LEU A 61 -19.25 -1.15 -12.97
N ASP A 62 -19.88 -2.25 -13.38
CA ASP A 62 -21.20 -2.64 -12.91
C ASP A 62 -21.14 -3.11 -11.45
N PRO A 63 -21.90 -2.51 -10.52
CA PRO A 63 -21.90 -2.86 -9.11
C PRO A 63 -22.27 -4.32 -8.80
N GLU A 64 -23.00 -4.99 -9.70
CA GLU A 64 -23.38 -6.40 -9.53
C GLU A 64 -22.31 -7.40 -10.00
N ARG A 65 -21.23 -6.92 -10.60
CA ARG A 65 -20.11 -7.77 -11.00
C ARG A 65 -19.18 -8.04 -9.84
N PRO A 66 -18.54 -9.23 -9.79
CA PRO A 66 -17.61 -9.58 -8.72
C PRO A 66 -16.47 -8.58 -8.52
N GLU A 67 -15.95 -8.00 -9.60
CA GLU A 67 -14.85 -7.04 -9.59
C GLU A 67 -15.18 -5.77 -8.79
N ALA A 68 -16.46 -5.39 -8.72
CA ALA A 68 -16.92 -4.26 -7.90
C ALA A 68 -16.60 -4.41 -6.40
N GLY A 69 -16.33 -5.64 -5.94
CA GLY A 69 -15.89 -5.90 -4.57
C GLY A 69 -14.57 -5.24 -4.21
N GLU A 70 -13.72 -4.96 -5.21
CA GLU A 70 -12.44 -4.29 -4.99
C GLU A 70 -12.65 -2.91 -4.35
N GLU A 71 -13.59 -2.11 -4.85
CA GLU A 71 -13.82 -0.75 -4.36
C GLU A 71 -14.38 -0.72 -2.93
N TRP A 72 -15.21 -1.68 -2.57
CA TRP A 72 -15.64 -1.85 -1.20
C TRP A 72 -14.45 -2.18 -0.28
N LEU A 73 -13.56 -3.07 -0.74
CA LEU A 73 -12.45 -3.58 0.05
C LEU A 73 -11.34 -2.53 0.21
N VAL A 74 -10.92 -1.86 -0.88
CA VAL A 74 -9.80 -0.91 -0.84
C VAL A 74 -10.21 0.53 -0.50
N GLY A 75 -11.49 0.84 -0.52
CA GLY A 75 -12.07 2.13 -0.14
C GLY A 75 -12.55 2.13 1.33
N PRO A 76 -13.87 2.07 1.56
CA PRO A 76 -14.45 2.28 2.88
C PRO A 76 -14.05 1.21 3.92
N TYR A 77 -13.87 -0.06 3.52
CA TYR A 77 -13.43 -1.10 4.45
C TYR A 77 -12.09 -0.78 5.10
N LEU A 78 -11.09 -0.38 4.30
CA LEU A 78 -9.74 -0.09 4.82
C LEU A 78 -9.74 1.08 5.80
N VAL A 79 -10.48 2.15 5.50
CA VAL A 79 -10.55 3.31 6.39
C VAL A 79 -11.22 2.95 7.72
N LEU A 80 -12.33 2.22 7.68
CA LEU A 80 -13.02 1.75 8.90
C LEU A 80 -12.10 0.83 9.73
N ARG A 81 -11.41 -0.09 9.08
CA ARG A 81 -10.44 -0.98 9.73
C ARG A 81 -9.31 -0.20 10.37
N TYR A 82 -8.73 0.76 9.66
CA TYR A 82 -7.65 1.59 10.20
C TYR A 82 -8.11 2.42 11.41
N LEU A 83 -9.27 3.04 11.35
CA LEU A 83 -9.87 3.75 12.48
C LEU A 83 -10.03 2.84 13.70
N HIS A 84 -10.43 1.58 13.53
CA HIS A 84 -10.49 0.61 14.62
C HIS A 84 -9.11 0.24 15.17
N CYS A 85 -8.08 0.12 14.31
CA CYS A 85 -6.71 -0.09 14.77
C CYS A 85 -6.22 1.12 15.58
N LEU A 86 -6.42 2.34 15.07
CA LEU A 86 -6.07 3.58 15.76
C LEU A 86 -6.78 3.70 17.12
N ARG A 87 -8.08 3.42 17.15
CA ARG A 87 -8.85 3.45 18.40
C ARG A 87 -8.25 2.55 19.47
N ARG A 88 -7.94 1.30 19.10
CA ARG A 88 -7.33 0.34 20.05
C ARG A 88 -5.93 0.77 20.48
N ALA A 89 -5.15 1.32 19.57
CA ALA A 89 -3.83 1.86 19.87
C ALA A 89 -3.93 3.02 20.87
N LEU A 90 -4.84 3.97 20.67
CA LEU A 90 -5.04 5.09 21.59
C LEU A 90 -5.59 4.66 22.95
N VAL A 91 -6.44 3.64 23.01
CA VAL A 91 -6.83 3.02 24.29
C VAL A 91 -5.59 2.49 25.02
N GLY A 92 -4.66 1.84 24.33
CA GLY A 92 -3.38 1.41 24.89
C GLY A 92 -2.53 2.60 25.40
N VAL A 93 -2.45 3.68 24.64
CA VAL A 93 -1.76 4.92 25.04
C VAL A 93 -2.38 5.50 26.31
N ARG A 94 -3.72 5.63 26.36
CA ARG A 94 -4.44 6.09 27.54
C ARG A 94 -4.14 5.25 28.79
N ASP A 95 -4.22 3.93 28.65
CA ASP A 95 -4.17 3.01 29.79
C ASP A 95 -2.74 2.73 30.28
N THR A 96 -1.74 2.74 29.38
CA THR A 96 -0.35 2.32 29.68
C THR A 96 0.73 3.23 29.09
N GLY A 97 0.36 4.34 28.45
CA GLY A 97 1.28 5.26 27.78
C GLY A 97 1.72 4.82 26.38
N ARG A 98 1.30 3.65 25.89
CA ARG A 98 1.69 3.14 24.56
C ARG A 98 0.69 2.15 24.00
N PRO A 99 0.66 1.93 22.66
CA PRO A 99 -0.14 0.87 22.06
C PRO A 99 0.28 -0.51 22.56
N ARG A 100 -0.70 -1.36 22.78
CA ARG A 100 -0.44 -2.75 23.20
C ARG A 100 -0.06 -3.59 21.99
N ILE A 101 1.10 -4.25 22.04
CA ILE A 101 1.50 -5.25 21.05
C ILE A 101 0.70 -6.55 21.30
N PRO A 102 -0.08 -7.04 20.31
CA PRO A 102 -1.04 -8.13 20.56
C PRO A 102 -0.40 -9.51 20.68
N GLY A 103 0.78 -9.71 20.08
CA GLY A 103 1.47 -11.00 20.04
C GLY A 103 2.80 -11.00 20.79
N PRO A 104 3.54 -12.11 20.69
CA PRO A 104 4.87 -12.22 21.31
C PRO A 104 5.86 -11.26 20.66
N ILE A 105 6.77 -10.75 21.49
CA ILE A 105 8.00 -10.08 21.06
C ILE A 105 9.11 -11.10 21.19
N THR A 106 9.88 -11.29 20.14
CA THR A 106 10.98 -12.26 20.05
C THR A 106 12.24 -11.61 19.53
N THR A 107 13.38 -12.26 19.76
CA THR A 107 14.67 -11.87 19.19
C THR A 107 15.11 -12.95 18.23
N ARG A 108 15.50 -12.57 17.03
CA ARG A 108 16.09 -13.46 16.03
C ARG A 108 17.51 -13.86 16.42
N PRO A 109 18.09 -14.91 15.77
CA PRO A 109 19.47 -15.33 16.06
C PRO A 109 20.54 -14.25 15.84
N ASP A 110 20.26 -13.28 14.96
CA ASP A 110 21.11 -12.12 14.67
C ASP A 110 20.94 -10.97 15.68
N GLY A 111 20.04 -11.10 16.66
CA GLY A 111 19.75 -10.09 17.68
C GLY A 111 18.60 -9.16 17.36
N GLN A 112 18.05 -9.20 16.13
CA GLN A 112 16.98 -8.31 15.70
C GLN A 112 15.67 -8.58 16.46
N VAL A 113 15.05 -7.51 16.96
CA VAL A 113 13.76 -7.57 17.67
C VAL A 113 12.61 -7.65 16.66
N VAL A 114 11.71 -8.58 16.92
CA VAL A 114 10.51 -8.84 16.10
C VAL A 114 9.27 -8.81 16.98
N ALA A 115 8.33 -7.97 16.65
CA ALA A 115 7.04 -7.86 17.30
C ALA A 115 5.94 -8.48 16.42
N ARG A 116 5.23 -9.48 16.92
CA ARG A 116 4.05 -10.01 16.23
C ARG A 116 2.85 -9.07 16.47
N VAL A 117 2.34 -8.50 15.38
CA VAL A 117 1.28 -7.49 15.43
C VAL A 117 -0.08 -8.00 14.94
N PHE A 118 -0.13 -9.13 14.25
CA PHE A 118 -1.36 -9.70 13.72
C PHE A 118 -1.39 -11.24 13.84
N PRO A 119 -2.55 -11.87 14.16
CA PRO A 119 -3.88 -11.28 14.42
C PRO A 119 -3.96 -10.59 15.80
N GLU A 120 -4.71 -9.48 15.85
CA GLU A 120 -4.93 -8.72 17.08
C GLU A 120 -6.23 -9.17 17.80
N THR A 121 -7.31 -9.31 17.03
CA THR A 121 -8.66 -9.58 17.54
C THR A 121 -9.16 -10.99 17.23
N ILE A 122 -10.29 -11.37 17.83
CA ILE A 122 -10.98 -12.61 17.45
C ILE A 122 -11.49 -12.55 16.01
N TRP A 123 -11.88 -11.37 15.53
CA TRP A 123 -12.36 -11.15 14.18
C TRP A 123 -11.26 -11.35 13.16
N ASP A 124 -10.04 -10.89 13.46
CA ASP A 124 -8.87 -11.13 12.60
C ASP A 124 -8.61 -12.63 12.43
N ARG A 125 -8.73 -13.41 13.50
CA ARG A 125 -8.56 -14.87 13.44
C ARG A 125 -9.62 -15.57 12.61
N LEU A 126 -10.84 -15.01 12.57
CA LEU A 126 -11.94 -15.56 11.79
C LEU A 126 -11.86 -15.19 10.31
N PHE A 127 -11.54 -13.92 9.98
CA PHE A 127 -11.55 -13.42 8.61
C PHE A 127 -10.22 -13.60 7.88
N TYR A 128 -9.12 -13.73 8.61
CA TYR A 128 -7.78 -13.94 8.06
C TYR A 128 -7.14 -15.25 8.57
N PRO A 129 -7.77 -16.41 8.32
CA PRO A 129 -7.31 -17.68 8.89
C PRO A 129 -5.94 -18.05 8.32
N GLY A 130 -4.94 -18.12 9.20
CA GLY A 130 -3.56 -18.47 8.85
C GLY A 130 -2.71 -17.32 8.36
N VAL A 131 -3.20 -16.08 8.47
CA VAL A 131 -2.40 -14.87 8.28
C VAL A 131 -1.74 -14.49 9.61
N ALA A 132 -0.47 -14.17 9.56
CA ALA A 132 0.29 -13.59 10.66
C ALA A 132 1.15 -12.43 10.11
N ALA A 133 1.25 -11.34 10.87
CA ALA A 133 2.14 -10.25 10.52
C ALA A 133 3.07 -9.90 11.69
N GLU A 134 4.28 -9.55 11.33
CA GLU A 134 5.38 -9.20 12.22
C GLU A 134 5.95 -7.85 11.77
N VAL A 135 6.35 -7.03 12.73
CA VAL A 135 7.17 -5.84 12.51
C VAL A 135 8.57 -6.16 12.99
N TRP A 136 9.52 -6.06 12.09
CA TRP A 136 10.93 -6.25 12.37
C TRP A 136 11.55 -4.88 12.62
N MET A 137 12.10 -4.70 13.80
CA MET A 137 12.70 -3.44 14.22
C MET A 137 14.06 -3.25 13.56
N HIS A 138 14.50 -2.01 13.44
CA HIS A 138 15.87 -1.75 12.98
C HIS A 138 16.88 -2.50 13.86
N PRO A 139 17.99 -3.04 13.31
CA PRO A 139 18.94 -3.90 14.06
C PRO A 139 19.52 -3.31 15.35
N HIS A 140 19.56 -1.98 15.48
CA HIS A 140 20.05 -1.34 16.70
C HIS A 140 19.03 -1.29 17.86
N VAL A 141 17.74 -1.58 17.58
CA VAL A 141 16.69 -1.54 18.60
C VAL A 141 16.75 -2.81 19.46
N THR A 142 16.92 -2.64 20.76
CA THR A 142 16.89 -3.75 21.72
C THR A 142 15.50 -3.96 22.30
N LEU A 143 15.30 -5.07 23.03
CA LEU A 143 14.03 -5.32 23.75
C LEU A 143 13.74 -4.22 24.79
N ASP A 144 14.77 -3.66 25.41
CA ASP A 144 14.62 -2.60 26.41
C ASP A 144 14.30 -1.24 25.77
N ASP A 145 14.72 -1.02 24.53
CA ASP A 145 14.43 0.20 23.76
C ASP A 145 13.04 0.18 23.12
N LEU A 146 12.53 -0.99 22.74
CA LEU A 146 11.27 -1.15 22.02
C LEU A 146 10.10 -0.34 22.61
N PRO A 147 9.89 -0.30 23.94
CA PRO A 147 8.83 0.53 24.53
C PRO A 147 8.96 2.02 24.28
N ARG A 148 10.19 2.51 24.06
CA ARG A 148 10.48 3.93 23.79
C ARG A 148 10.31 4.30 22.33
N THR A 149 10.22 3.30 21.43
CA THR A 149 10.00 3.51 20.00
C THR A 149 8.52 3.62 19.65
N GLN A 150 7.61 3.48 20.61
CA GLN A 150 6.17 3.55 20.34
C GLN A 150 5.55 4.86 20.86
N ALA A 151 4.65 5.43 20.06
CA ALA A 151 3.81 6.55 20.41
C ALA A 151 4.57 7.80 20.94
N ARG A 152 5.76 8.06 20.39
CA ARG A 152 6.66 9.13 20.85
C ARG A 152 6.00 10.49 20.85
N CYS A 153 5.15 10.79 19.86
CA CYS A 153 4.44 12.05 19.78
C CYS A 153 3.51 12.31 20.98
N TYR A 154 3.04 11.27 21.67
CA TYR A 154 2.21 11.36 22.88
C TYR A 154 3.03 11.56 24.17
N HIS A 155 4.34 11.41 24.10
CA HIS A 155 5.26 11.64 25.20
C HIS A 155 6.06 12.94 25.05
N ASP A 156 6.19 13.45 23.85
CA ASP A 156 6.86 14.71 23.55
C ASP A 156 5.86 15.87 23.68
N LEU A 157 5.75 16.42 24.88
CA LEU A 157 4.84 17.54 25.16
C LEU A 157 5.43 18.92 24.83
N GLU A 158 6.73 19.00 24.53
CA GLU A 158 7.44 20.26 24.31
C GLU A 158 7.51 20.68 22.84
N SER A 159 7.36 19.75 21.90
CA SER A 159 7.38 20.07 20.48
C SER A 159 6.23 21.00 20.08
N PRO A 160 6.46 21.98 19.20
CA PRO A 160 5.40 22.87 18.73
C PRO A 160 4.40 22.12 17.85
N GLY A 161 3.16 22.59 17.82
CA GLY A 161 2.17 22.13 16.86
C GLY A 161 2.61 22.44 15.43
N ARG A 162 2.31 21.53 14.49
CA ARG A 162 2.72 21.62 13.08
C ARG A 162 1.55 21.37 12.14
N THR A 163 1.66 21.96 10.94
CA THR A 163 0.73 21.75 9.82
C THR A 163 1.38 20.86 8.78
N CYS A 164 0.78 19.72 8.50
CA CYS A 164 1.20 18.83 7.44
C CYS A 164 0.31 19.02 6.19
N LEU A 165 0.94 19.21 5.03
CA LEU A 165 0.27 19.10 3.74
C LEU A 165 0.30 17.62 3.30
N VAL A 166 -0.87 17.03 3.10
CA VAL A 166 -1.02 15.69 2.53
C VAL A 166 -1.47 15.81 1.08
N LEU A 167 -0.63 15.37 0.15
CA LEU A 167 -0.92 15.23 -1.27
C LEU A 167 -1.30 13.77 -1.53
N GLY A 168 -2.61 13.49 -1.55
CA GLY A 168 -3.13 12.12 -1.62
C GLY A 168 -2.87 11.44 -2.95
N GLY A 169 -2.77 10.11 -2.94
CA GLY A 169 -2.69 9.27 -4.13
C GLY A 169 -4.00 9.27 -4.91
N GLY A 170 -3.92 9.02 -6.23
CA GLY A 170 -5.08 9.05 -7.12
C GLY A 170 -5.63 7.68 -7.51
N ASN A 171 -4.86 6.63 -7.30
CA ASN A 171 -5.16 5.28 -7.79
C ASN A 171 -6.07 4.45 -6.85
N VAL A 172 -5.97 4.67 -5.54
CA VAL A 172 -6.83 4.02 -4.54
C VAL A 172 -7.45 5.11 -3.68
N SER A 173 -8.77 5.16 -3.68
CA SER A 173 -9.54 6.28 -3.10
C SER A 173 -9.38 6.46 -1.59
N SER A 174 -8.95 5.41 -0.86
CA SER A 174 -8.70 5.46 0.59
C SER A 174 -7.32 5.99 0.98
N ILE A 175 -6.33 6.04 0.07
CA ILE A 175 -4.95 6.46 0.39
C ILE A 175 -4.95 7.84 1.06
N GLY A 176 -5.52 8.84 0.42
CA GLY A 176 -5.50 10.20 0.96
C GLY A 176 -6.14 10.34 2.35
N PRO A 177 -7.35 9.82 2.59
CA PRO A 177 -7.92 9.76 3.95
C PRO A 177 -7.05 9.02 4.96
N LEU A 178 -6.44 7.89 4.60
CA LEU A 178 -5.56 7.11 5.48
C LEU A 178 -4.29 7.88 5.83
N ASP A 179 -3.66 8.53 4.85
CA ASP A 179 -2.49 9.39 5.06
C ASP A 179 -2.83 10.57 5.98
N ALA A 180 -3.97 11.22 5.73
CA ALA A 180 -4.44 12.33 6.59
C ALA A 180 -4.67 11.86 8.04
N LEU A 181 -5.31 10.70 8.25
CA LEU A 181 -5.52 10.12 9.57
C LEU A 181 -4.20 9.72 10.24
N THR A 182 -3.23 9.20 9.47
CA THR A 182 -1.89 8.90 9.96
C THR A 182 -1.21 10.17 10.47
N LYS A 183 -1.19 11.24 9.69
CA LYS A 183 -0.59 12.52 10.10
C LYS A 183 -1.27 13.15 11.29
N LEU A 184 -2.60 13.06 11.39
CA LEU A 184 -3.36 13.55 12.54
C LEU A 184 -3.04 12.77 13.81
N PHE A 185 -3.22 11.45 13.79
CA PHE A 185 -3.25 10.65 15.02
C PHE A 185 -1.90 10.00 15.38
N LEU A 186 -1.01 9.75 14.43
CA LEU A 186 0.29 9.17 14.72
C LEU A 186 1.41 10.21 14.81
N ASP A 187 1.36 11.23 13.93
CA ASP A 187 2.39 12.26 13.87
C ASP A 187 2.00 13.52 14.66
N ASP A 188 0.76 13.59 15.18
CA ASP A 188 0.24 14.71 15.97
C ASP A 188 0.25 16.05 15.20
N ARG A 189 -0.26 16.04 13.96
CA ARG A 189 -0.32 17.21 13.05
C ARG A 189 -1.76 17.64 12.79
N VAL A 190 -1.97 18.95 12.57
CA VAL A 190 -3.16 19.40 11.81
C VAL A 190 -2.88 19.21 10.32
N VAL A 191 -3.91 18.88 9.55
CA VAL A 191 -3.71 18.44 8.17
C VAL A 191 -4.44 19.31 7.15
N LEU A 192 -3.68 19.76 6.16
CA LEU A 192 -4.20 20.29 4.90
C LEU A 192 -4.19 19.15 3.86
N PHE A 193 -5.35 18.57 3.62
CA PHE A 193 -5.49 17.44 2.73
C PHE A 193 -5.90 17.90 1.32
N LYS A 194 -4.97 17.80 0.37
CA LYS A 194 -5.23 18.05 -1.03
C LYS A 194 -5.54 16.73 -1.74
N LEU A 195 -6.77 16.61 -2.21
CA LEU A 195 -7.19 15.47 -3.02
C LEU A 195 -6.44 15.41 -4.36
N HIS A 196 -6.12 14.20 -4.80
CA HIS A 196 -5.67 13.99 -6.17
C HIS A 196 -6.78 14.36 -7.15
N PRO A 197 -6.48 15.00 -8.31
CA PRO A 197 -7.51 15.38 -9.29
C PRO A 197 -8.47 14.24 -9.69
N VAL A 198 -7.95 13.01 -9.83
CA VAL A 198 -8.76 11.81 -10.14
C VAL A 198 -9.85 11.56 -9.10
N ASN A 199 -9.61 11.90 -7.82
CA ASN A 199 -10.51 11.65 -6.70
C ASN A 199 -11.27 12.91 -6.23
N SER A 200 -11.18 14.03 -6.97
CA SER A 200 -11.77 15.32 -6.55
C SER A 200 -13.29 15.25 -6.34
N PHE A 201 -13.98 14.37 -7.06
CA PHE A 201 -15.43 14.14 -6.93
C PHE A 201 -15.83 13.56 -5.57
N LEU A 202 -14.89 12.96 -4.82
CA LEU A 202 -15.13 12.44 -3.48
C LEU A 202 -15.04 13.51 -2.37
N ALA A 203 -14.61 14.74 -2.68
CA ALA A 203 -14.46 15.81 -1.69
C ALA A 203 -15.72 16.01 -0.80
N PRO A 204 -16.95 16.13 -1.35
CA PRO A 204 -18.15 16.30 -0.52
C PRO A 204 -18.41 15.13 0.43
N LEU A 205 -18.10 13.89 0.02
CA LEU A 205 -18.28 12.71 0.85
C LEU A 205 -17.25 12.69 1.98
N PHE A 206 -15.99 13.02 1.69
CA PHE A 206 -14.96 13.08 2.73
C PHE A 206 -15.17 14.25 3.68
N GLU A 207 -15.66 15.39 3.21
CA GLU A 207 -16.07 16.49 4.07
C GLU A 207 -17.19 16.08 5.05
N GLU A 208 -18.20 15.36 4.58
CA GLU A 208 -19.26 14.80 5.42
C GLU A 208 -18.71 13.82 6.46
N ALA A 209 -17.84 12.89 6.05
CA ALA A 209 -17.30 11.85 6.95
C ALA A 209 -16.33 12.43 7.98
N MET A 210 -15.54 13.43 7.59
CA MET A 210 -14.48 14.03 8.40
C MET A 210 -14.91 15.35 9.07
N ALA A 211 -16.20 15.70 9.01
CA ALA A 211 -16.76 16.90 9.63
C ALA A 211 -16.32 17.11 11.09
N PRO A 212 -16.21 16.08 11.97
CA PRO A 212 -15.75 16.26 13.34
C PRO A 212 -14.37 16.92 13.47
N LEU A 213 -13.46 16.69 12.52
CA LEU A 213 -12.13 17.32 12.46
C LEU A 213 -12.19 18.69 11.79
N ILE A 214 -13.01 18.82 10.72
CA ILE A 214 -13.16 20.03 9.93
C ILE A 214 -13.82 21.14 10.78
N ASP A 215 -14.90 20.84 11.49
CA ASP A 215 -15.62 21.80 12.32
C ASP A 215 -14.78 22.35 13.48
N ARG A 216 -13.81 21.55 13.95
CA ARG A 216 -12.84 21.96 14.99
C ARG A 216 -11.60 22.65 14.43
N GLY A 217 -11.45 22.72 13.11
CA GLY A 217 -10.33 23.36 12.42
C GLY A 217 -9.03 22.54 12.45
N PHE A 218 -9.09 21.22 12.62
CA PHE A 218 -7.92 20.34 12.65
C PHE A 218 -7.61 19.72 11.27
N LEU A 219 -8.58 19.77 10.36
CA LEU A 219 -8.46 19.31 8.98
C LEU A 219 -9.09 20.31 8.03
N ARG A 220 -8.47 20.50 6.87
CA ARG A 220 -9.09 21.15 5.70
C ARG A 220 -8.86 20.26 4.48
N ILE A 221 -9.92 20.07 3.70
CA ILE A 221 -9.88 19.36 2.42
C ILE A 221 -9.89 20.40 1.31
N VAL A 222 -8.99 20.26 0.36
CA VAL A 222 -8.90 21.16 -0.80
C VAL A 222 -8.75 20.33 -2.08
N VAL A 223 -9.25 20.88 -3.16
CA VAL A 223 -9.12 20.32 -4.52
C VAL A 223 -8.23 21.24 -5.35
N GLY A 224 -7.73 20.73 -6.46
CA GLY A 224 -6.89 21.48 -7.39
C GLY A 224 -5.86 20.60 -8.09
N GLY A 225 -5.19 21.16 -9.08
CA GLY A 225 -4.17 20.50 -9.88
C GLY A 225 -2.75 20.62 -9.32
N ALA A 226 -1.79 20.59 -10.25
CA ALA A 226 -0.36 20.69 -9.92
C ALA A 226 0.04 22.11 -9.46
N ALA A 227 -0.60 23.15 -9.98
CA ALA A 227 -0.30 24.54 -9.62
C ALA A 227 -0.69 24.82 -8.15
N GLU A 228 -1.88 24.40 -7.72
CA GLU A 228 -2.38 24.51 -6.36
C GLU A 228 -1.50 23.70 -5.39
N GLY A 229 -1.13 22.46 -5.78
CA GLY A 229 -0.19 21.63 -5.03
C GLY A 229 1.18 22.34 -4.85
N ALA A 230 1.76 22.87 -5.92
CA ALA A 230 3.02 23.59 -5.86
C ALA A 230 2.96 24.88 -5.02
N HIS A 231 1.83 25.60 -5.05
CA HIS A 231 1.59 26.76 -4.17
C HIS A 231 1.61 26.33 -2.70
N LEU A 232 0.85 25.30 -2.35
CA LEU A 232 0.76 24.80 -0.97
C LEU A 232 2.09 24.22 -0.46
N CYS A 233 2.88 23.53 -1.29
CA CYS A 233 4.19 23.05 -0.90
C CYS A 233 5.15 24.18 -0.47
N ARG A 234 5.03 25.37 -1.09
CA ARG A 234 5.84 26.55 -0.75
C ARG A 234 5.24 27.42 0.35
N HIS A 235 3.99 27.14 0.74
CA HIS A 235 3.26 28.02 1.67
C HIS A 235 3.97 28.07 3.03
N PRO A 236 4.24 29.27 3.60
CA PRO A 236 5.06 29.40 4.81
C PRO A 236 4.44 28.80 6.08
N LEU A 237 3.11 28.61 6.11
CA LEU A 237 2.40 27.99 7.23
C LEU A 237 2.26 26.47 7.13
N VAL A 238 2.78 25.85 6.06
CA VAL A 238 2.96 24.41 5.94
C VAL A 238 4.34 24.06 6.48
N ASP A 239 4.42 23.21 7.49
CA ASP A 239 5.66 22.85 8.17
C ASP A 239 6.31 21.57 7.60
N GLU A 240 5.49 20.64 7.09
CA GLU A 240 5.95 19.38 6.50
C GLU A 240 4.99 18.91 5.39
N ILE A 241 5.47 18.03 4.52
CA ILE A 241 4.72 17.53 3.35
C ILE A 241 4.76 16.00 3.36
N HIS A 242 3.61 15.40 3.06
CA HIS A 242 3.51 13.98 2.72
C HIS A 242 2.91 13.84 1.32
N VAL A 243 3.53 13.01 0.48
CA VAL A 243 3.05 12.76 -0.88
C VAL A 243 2.99 11.27 -1.20
N THR A 244 1.85 10.81 -1.71
CA THR A 244 1.71 9.49 -2.32
C THR A 244 1.58 9.66 -3.83
N GLY A 245 2.54 9.10 -4.60
CA GLY A 245 2.59 9.30 -6.05
C GLY A 245 3.84 8.76 -6.72
N ALA A 246 4.20 9.34 -7.86
CA ALA A 246 5.41 8.96 -8.62
C ALA A 246 6.68 9.64 -8.05
N GLU A 247 7.84 9.00 -8.26
CA GLU A 247 9.14 9.57 -7.87
C GLU A 247 9.37 10.95 -8.50
N GLU A 248 8.96 11.13 -9.74
CA GLU A 248 9.10 12.40 -10.46
C GLU A 248 8.32 13.53 -9.77
N THR A 249 7.15 13.21 -9.21
CA THR A 249 6.36 14.18 -8.44
C THR A 249 7.07 14.58 -7.16
N TYR A 250 7.62 13.60 -6.43
CA TYR A 250 8.42 13.86 -5.22
C TYR A 250 9.63 14.74 -5.54
N LEU A 251 10.41 14.38 -6.57
CA LEU A 251 11.59 15.13 -6.99
C LEU A 251 11.25 16.54 -7.46
N ALA A 252 10.13 16.70 -8.18
CA ALA A 252 9.63 18.03 -8.60
C ALA A 252 9.25 18.91 -7.40
N ILE A 253 8.69 18.33 -6.33
CA ILE A 253 8.41 19.04 -5.08
C ILE A 253 9.71 19.45 -4.39
N VAL A 254 10.64 18.51 -4.21
CA VAL A 254 11.85 18.73 -3.41
C VAL A 254 12.88 19.58 -4.13
N PHE A 255 13.12 19.33 -5.42
CA PHE A 255 14.21 19.99 -6.18
C PHE A 255 13.73 20.94 -7.26
N GLY A 256 12.45 20.87 -7.66
CA GLY A 256 11.92 21.60 -8.81
C GLY A 256 11.98 20.76 -10.10
N THR A 257 11.60 21.38 -11.22
CA THR A 257 11.49 20.74 -12.54
C THR A 257 12.56 21.23 -13.50
N GLY A 258 12.75 20.50 -14.62
CA GLY A 258 13.67 20.88 -15.71
C GLY A 258 15.14 20.81 -15.30
N GLU A 259 15.99 21.49 -16.07
CA GLU A 259 17.45 21.49 -15.85
C GLU A 259 17.86 22.04 -14.48
N ASP A 260 17.15 23.05 -13.99
CA ASP A 260 17.39 23.60 -12.66
C ASP A 260 17.11 22.58 -11.56
N GLY A 261 16.01 21.83 -11.66
CA GLY A 261 15.68 20.76 -10.74
C GLY A 261 16.73 19.65 -10.76
N ALA A 262 17.12 19.19 -11.95
CA ALA A 262 18.16 18.18 -12.12
C ALA A 262 19.51 18.63 -11.51
N ARG A 263 19.91 19.89 -11.75
CA ARG A 263 21.13 20.47 -11.15
C ARG A 263 21.04 20.51 -9.61
N ARG A 264 19.93 20.98 -9.05
CA ARG A 264 19.71 21.03 -7.59
C ARG A 264 19.79 19.65 -6.98
N ARG A 265 19.18 18.64 -7.63
CA ARG A 265 19.24 17.23 -7.20
C ARG A 265 20.68 16.73 -7.16
N ALA A 266 21.45 16.95 -8.24
CA ALA A 266 22.85 16.53 -8.33
C ALA A 266 23.76 17.21 -7.29
N GLU A 267 23.44 18.46 -6.91
CA GLU A 267 24.18 19.25 -5.93
C GLU A 267 23.65 19.02 -4.48
N GLY A 268 22.61 18.22 -4.28
CA GLY A 268 21.99 18.00 -2.97
C GLY A 268 21.38 19.25 -2.35
N ARG A 269 20.93 20.22 -3.18
CA ARG A 269 20.36 21.51 -2.75
C ARG A 269 18.85 21.56 -3.00
N PRO A 270 18.02 21.15 -2.02
CA PRO A 270 16.58 21.15 -2.20
C PRO A 270 16.02 22.56 -2.42
N LEU A 271 14.93 22.67 -3.18
CA LEU A 271 14.13 23.88 -3.34
C LEU A 271 13.26 24.12 -2.11
N ILE A 272 12.83 23.04 -1.47
CA ILE A 272 12.00 23.05 -0.27
C ILE A 272 12.81 22.40 0.86
N GLU A 273 13.09 23.18 1.91
CA GLU A 273 13.85 22.72 3.08
C GLU A 273 12.98 22.02 4.14
N LYS A 274 11.64 22.04 3.97
CA LYS A 274 10.71 21.34 4.85
C LYS A 274 10.89 19.83 4.75
N PRO A 275 10.65 19.06 5.81
CA PRO A 275 10.58 17.62 5.73
C PRO A 275 9.54 17.17 4.69
N VAL A 276 9.93 16.32 3.76
CA VAL A 276 9.05 15.71 2.76
C VAL A 276 9.14 14.20 2.93
N THR A 277 8.05 13.59 3.34
CA THR A 277 7.87 12.14 3.35
C THR A 277 7.03 11.71 2.15
N GLY A 278 7.14 10.45 1.74
CA GLY A 278 6.32 9.97 0.63
C GLY A 278 6.33 8.47 0.49
N GLU A 279 5.26 7.95 -0.10
CA GLU A 279 5.13 6.60 -0.61
C GLU A 279 5.12 6.69 -2.14
N LEU A 280 6.04 6.00 -2.79
CA LEU A 280 6.28 6.13 -4.22
C LEU A 280 6.20 4.77 -4.92
N GLY A 281 6.39 4.76 -6.25
CA GLY A 281 6.29 3.59 -7.10
C GLY A 281 7.30 2.47 -6.79
N ASN A 282 7.03 1.29 -7.33
CA ASN A 282 7.84 0.09 -7.13
C ASN A 282 7.71 -0.89 -8.30
N VAL A 283 8.79 -1.50 -8.72
CA VAL A 283 8.73 -2.70 -9.55
C VAL A 283 8.59 -3.92 -8.63
N SER A 284 7.34 -4.24 -8.26
CA SER A 284 7.02 -5.25 -7.25
C SER A 284 7.28 -6.67 -7.76
N PRO A 285 8.28 -7.41 -7.22
CA PRO A 285 8.57 -8.77 -7.65
C PRO A 285 7.67 -9.81 -7.00
N VAL A 286 7.40 -10.87 -7.75
CA VAL A 286 6.85 -12.14 -7.25
C VAL A 286 7.91 -13.21 -7.40
N LEU A 287 8.52 -13.57 -6.29
CA LEU A 287 9.58 -14.58 -6.20
C LEU A 287 8.95 -15.96 -6.10
N VAL A 288 9.12 -16.80 -7.12
CA VAL A 288 8.59 -18.16 -7.15
C VAL A 288 9.67 -19.14 -6.69
N VAL A 289 9.50 -19.71 -5.50
CA VAL A 289 10.42 -20.72 -4.97
C VAL A 289 10.12 -22.08 -5.58
N PRO A 290 11.10 -22.73 -6.24
CA PRO A 290 10.90 -24.04 -6.83
C PRO A 290 10.42 -25.09 -5.82
N GLY A 291 9.42 -25.88 -6.21
CA GLY A 291 8.88 -26.96 -5.41
C GLY A 291 8.12 -27.97 -6.26
N ALA A 292 7.62 -29.03 -5.63
CA ALA A 292 6.83 -30.07 -6.28
C ALA A 292 5.35 -29.65 -6.35
N TRP A 293 5.04 -28.66 -7.19
CA TRP A 293 3.69 -28.14 -7.30
C TRP A 293 2.79 -29.02 -8.16
N SER A 294 1.63 -29.38 -7.62
CA SER A 294 0.58 -30.05 -8.37
C SER A 294 -0.08 -29.12 -9.40
N ARG A 295 -0.81 -29.67 -10.35
CA ARG A 295 -1.63 -28.87 -11.30
C ARG A 295 -2.58 -27.91 -10.57
N ARG A 296 -3.14 -28.33 -9.41
CA ARG A 296 -4.02 -27.50 -8.60
C ARG A 296 -3.27 -26.35 -7.91
N ASP A 297 -2.01 -26.59 -7.51
CA ASP A 297 -1.15 -25.55 -6.94
C ASP A 297 -0.78 -24.50 -8.00
N LEU A 298 -0.38 -24.96 -9.20
CA LEU A 298 -0.09 -24.08 -10.33
C LEU A 298 -1.29 -23.21 -10.70
N ALA A 299 -2.48 -23.79 -10.82
CA ALA A 299 -3.70 -23.05 -11.13
C ALA A 299 -4.05 -22.02 -10.03
N TYR A 300 -3.90 -22.40 -8.75
CA TYR A 300 -4.14 -21.49 -7.63
C TYR A 300 -3.14 -20.33 -7.62
N GLN A 301 -1.85 -20.60 -7.80
CA GLN A 301 -0.84 -19.54 -7.80
C GLN A 301 -0.89 -18.67 -9.05
N ALA A 302 -1.28 -19.22 -10.20
CA ALA A 302 -1.58 -18.42 -11.38
C ALA A 302 -2.72 -17.43 -11.11
N THR A 303 -3.83 -17.89 -10.49
CA THR A 303 -4.91 -16.98 -10.08
C THR A 303 -4.44 -15.94 -9.08
N ASN A 304 -3.63 -16.33 -8.10
CA ASN A 304 -3.05 -15.41 -7.11
C ASN A 304 -2.22 -14.31 -7.78
N ILE A 305 -1.29 -14.68 -8.69
CA ILE A 305 -0.42 -13.73 -9.41
C ILE A 305 -1.24 -12.82 -10.34
N VAL A 306 -2.17 -13.40 -11.11
CA VAL A 306 -3.03 -12.60 -11.99
C VAL A 306 -3.89 -11.64 -11.18
N SER A 307 -4.42 -12.05 -10.03
CA SER A 307 -5.17 -11.15 -9.14
C SER A 307 -4.34 -9.98 -8.63
N MET A 308 -3.05 -10.20 -8.32
CA MET A 308 -2.12 -9.12 -7.94
C MET A 308 -1.88 -8.13 -9.08
N LEU A 309 -1.98 -8.59 -10.34
CA LEU A 309 -1.77 -7.77 -11.52
C LEU A 309 -3.02 -6.95 -11.90
N VAL A 310 -4.18 -7.63 -11.97
CA VAL A 310 -5.38 -7.06 -12.59
C VAL A 310 -6.26 -6.24 -11.66
N ASN A 311 -6.06 -6.40 -10.34
CA ASN A 311 -6.76 -5.58 -9.35
C ASN A 311 -6.58 -4.10 -9.66
N ASN A 312 -7.67 -3.33 -9.59
CA ASN A 312 -7.69 -1.90 -9.94
C ASN A 312 -7.09 -1.63 -11.34
N ALA A 313 -7.43 -2.46 -12.33
CA ALA A 313 -6.87 -2.40 -13.70
C ALA A 313 -5.33 -2.35 -13.75
N GLY A 314 -4.64 -2.79 -12.70
CA GLY A 314 -3.19 -2.74 -12.56
C GLY A 314 -2.62 -1.40 -12.06
N PHE A 315 -3.47 -0.46 -11.64
CA PHE A 315 -3.04 0.86 -11.12
C PHE A 315 -2.71 0.82 -9.63
N ASN A 316 -1.88 -0.15 -9.22
CA ASN A 316 -1.43 -0.31 -7.84
C ASN A 316 0.10 -0.32 -7.74
N CYS A 317 0.66 0.41 -6.78
CA CYS A 317 2.10 0.40 -6.44
C CYS A 317 2.58 -0.98 -5.96
N ASN A 318 1.68 -1.87 -5.59
CA ASN A 318 1.92 -3.24 -5.16
C ASN A 318 1.42 -4.31 -6.15
N ALA A 319 1.07 -3.93 -7.38
CA ALA A 319 0.72 -4.89 -8.42
C ALA A 319 1.94 -5.73 -8.82
N ALA A 320 1.73 -7.02 -9.12
CA ALA A 320 2.82 -7.88 -9.61
C ALA A 320 3.43 -7.29 -10.90
N ARG A 321 4.72 -6.98 -10.90
CA ARG A 321 5.42 -6.37 -12.05
C ARG A 321 6.43 -7.31 -12.68
N VAL A 322 7.16 -8.08 -11.87
CA VAL A 322 8.15 -9.03 -12.38
C VAL A 322 7.98 -10.38 -11.67
N ILE A 323 7.73 -11.44 -12.42
CA ILE A 323 7.72 -12.82 -11.93
C ILE A 323 9.15 -13.36 -12.05
N VAL A 324 9.79 -13.64 -10.91
CA VAL A 324 11.16 -14.17 -10.87
C VAL A 324 11.13 -15.66 -10.61
N GLN A 325 11.66 -16.45 -11.53
CA GLN A 325 11.64 -17.90 -11.49
C GLN A 325 13.04 -18.51 -11.59
N HIS A 326 13.20 -19.74 -11.12
CA HIS A 326 14.39 -20.55 -11.37
C HIS A 326 14.34 -21.16 -12.77
N ALA A 327 15.35 -20.93 -13.59
CA ALA A 327 15.39 -21.41 -14.99
C ALA A 327 15.27 -22.93 -15.09
N GLY A 328 15.91 -23.67 -14.20
CA GLY A 328 15.87 -25.15 -14.16
C GLY A 328 14.63 -25.74 -13.45
N TRP A 329 13.66 -24.93 -13.00
CA TRP A 329 12.47 -25.48 -12.37
C TRP A 329 11.49 -26.08 -13.38
N SER A 330 11.17 -27.36 -13.22
CA SER A 330 10.26 -28.09 -14.13
C SER A 330 8.82 -27.53 -14.16
N GLY A 331 8.41 -26.77 -13.15
CA GLY A 331 7.09 -26.13 -13.08
C GLY A 331 7.01 -24.76 -13.78
N ARG A 332 8.14 -24.16 -14.20
CA ARG A 332 8.20 -22.79 -14.75
C ARG A 332 7.24 -22.57 -15.92
N THR A 333 7.37 -23.38 -16.96
CA THR A 333 6.51 -23.27 -18.17
C THR A 333 5.04 -23.52 -17.82
N ALA A 334 4.76 -24.52 -16.99
CA ALA A 334 3.39 -24.85 -16.60
C ALA A 334 2.73 -23.73 -15.77
N LEU A 335 3.49 -23.01 -14.94
CA LEU A 335 2.98 -21.83 -14.24
C LEU A 335 2.69 -20.68 -15.21
N LEU A 336 3.58 -20.39 -16.15
CA LEU A 336 3.35 -19.37 -17.18
C LEU A 336 2.14 -19.69 -18.04
N ASP A 337 1.95 -20.96 -18.45
CA ASP A 337 0.77 -21.38 -19.22
C ASP A 337 -0.51 -21.23 -18.42
N ALA A 338 -0.48 -21.51 -17.12
CA ALA A 338 -1.63 -21.28 -16.23
C ALA A 338 -1.93 -19.77 -16.07
N ILE A 339 -0.91 -18.91 -16.01
CA ILE A 339 -1.06 -17.44 -15.99
C ILE A 339 -1.68 -16.96 -17.31
N ARG A 340 -1.16 -17.39 -18.48
CA ARG A 340 -1.74 -17.08 -19.80
C ARG A 340 -3.22 -17.44 -19.88
N HIS A 341 -3.54 -18.64 -19.45
CA HIS A 341 -4.93 -19.11 -19.42
C HIS A 341 -5.81 -18.24 -18.53
N ARG A 342 -5.32 -17.84 -17.37
CA ARG A 342 -6.06 -16.98 -16.44
C ARG A 342 -6.23 -15.56 -16.99
N LEU A 343 -5.18 -14.96 -17.57
CA LEU A 343 -5.24 -13.63 -18.20
C LEU A 343 -6.25 -13.62 -19.35
N ALA A 344 -6.23 -14.65 -20.22
CA ALA A 344 -7.19 -14.79 -21.32
C ALA A 344 -8.64 -14.93 -20.85
N ALA A 345 -8.88 -15.46 -19.65
CA ALA A 345 -10.21 -15.62 -19.06
C ALA A 345 -10.66 -14.39 -18.21
N THR A 346 -9.79 -13.41 -18.01
CA THR A 346 -10.07 -12.23 -17.18
C THR A 346 -10.56 -11.09 -18.08
N PRO A 347 -11.76 -10.52 -17.83
CA PRO A 347 -12.24 -9.37 -18.58
C PRO A 347 -11.29 -8.18 -18.48
N THR A 348 -11.11 -7.45 -19.58
CA THR A 348 -10.38 -6.18 -19.60
C THR A 348 -11.16 -5.10 -18.85
N ARG A 349 -10.49 -4.02 -18.45
CA ARG A 349 -11.05 -2.95 -17.64
C ARG A 349 -10.63 -1.59 -18.18
N ARG A 350 -11.44 -0.59 -17.89
CA ARG A 350 -11.16 0.80 -18.23
C ARG A 350 -9.83 1.27 -17.68
N ALA A 351 -8.99 1.84 -18.55
CA ALA A 351 -7.72 2.45 -18.18
C ALA A 351 -7.92 3.91 -17.75
N TYR A 352 -8.60 4.09 -16.61
CA TYR A 352 -9.04 5.41 -16.14
C TYR A 352 -7.89 6.30 -15.63
N TYR A 353 -6.74 5.73 -15.28
CA TYR A 353 -5.64 6.47 -14.69
C TYR A 353 -4.81 7.21 -15.76
N PRO A 354 -4.47 8.49 -15.56
CA PRO A 354 -3.74 9.28 -16.55
C PRO A 354 -2.40 8.67 -16.95
N GLY A 355 -2.07 8.73 -18.24
CA GLY A 355 -0.81 8.25 -18.81
C GLY A 355 -0.72 6.72 -18.98
N ALA A 356 -1.79 5.96 -18.72
CA ALA A 356 -1.78 4.50 -18.79
C ALA A 356 -1.47 3.98 -20.20
N PHE A 357 -2.06 4.57 -21.23
CA PHE A 357 -1.84 4.17 -22.64
C PHE A 357 -0.42 4.45 -23.11
N GLU A 358 0.15 5.59 -22.71
CA GLU A 358 1.55 5.95 -23.04
C GLU A 358 2.54 5.01 -22.37
N ARG A 359 2.35 4.73 -21.08
CA ARG A 359 3.20 3.77 -20.36
C ARG A 359 3.11 2.38 -20.98
N HIS A 360 1.90 1.85 -21.18
CA HIS A 360 1.72 0.54 -21.83
C HIS A 360 2.43 0.48 -23.19
N ARG A 361 2.27 1.52 -24.03
CA ARG A 361 2.92 1.61 -25.34
C ARG A 361 4.43 1.55 -25.25
N MET A 362 5.06 2.28 -24.30
CA MET A 362 6.51 2.26 -24.11
C MET A 362 7.04 0.84 -23.87
N PHE A 363 6.39 0.07 -23.02
CA PHE A 363 6.79 -1.31 -22.74
C PHE A 363 6.62 -2.24 -23.95
N VAL A 364 5.51 -2.12 -24.65
CA VAL A 364 5.22 -2.97 -25.82
C VAL A 364 6.11 -2.61 -27.03
N GLU A 365 6.51 -1.37 -27.18
CA GLU A 365 7.47 -0.94 -28.21
C GLU A 365 8.89 -1.47 -27.89
N ALA A 366 9.27 -1.51 -26.61
CA ALA A 366 10.54 -2.12 -26.18
C ALA A 366 10.53 -3.65 -26.30
N HIS A 367 9.34 -4.29 -26.16
CA HIS A 367 9.16 -5.74 -26.18
C HIS A 367 8.13 -6.16 -27.23
N PRO A 368 8.52 -6.30 -28.51
CA PRO A 368 7.61 -6.77 -29.59
C PRO A 368 7.02 -8.15 -29.35
N GLU A 369 7.71 -9.00 -28.56
CA GLU A 369 7.27 -10.34 -28.13
C GLU A 369 6.18 -10.33 -27.04
N ALA A 370 5.77 -9.17 -26.54
CA ALA A 370 4.75 -9.05 -25.51
C ALA A 370 3.43 -9.72 -25.92
N GLU A 371 2.97 -10.62 -25.09
CA GLU A 371 1.72 -11.35 -25.24
C GLU A 371 0.55 -10.53 -24.67
N ARG A 372 -0.51 -10.35 -25.45
CA ARG A 372 -1.68 -9.54 -25.07
C ARG A 372 -2.91 -10.43 -24.96
N PHE A 373 -3.69 -10.22 -23.91
CA PHE A 373 -4.87 -11.03 -23.56
C PHE A 373 -6.11 -10.12 -23.37
N GLY A 374 -7.26 -10.71 -23.70
CA GLY A 374 -8.55 -10.02 -23.64
C GLY A 374 -8.90 -9.34 -24.96
N ASP A 375 -10.10 -8.74 -25.00
CA ASP A 375 -10.63 -7.99 -26.15
C ASP A 375 -10.99 -6.57 -25.66
N PRO A 376 -9.98 -5.68 -25.53
CA PRO A 376 -10.16 -4.37 -24.92
C PRO A 376 -11.00 -3.43 -25.77
N ALA A 377 -11.92 -2.70 -25.14
CA ALA A 377 -12.59 -1.56 -25.74
C ALA A 377 -11.60 -0.39 -25.94
N SER A 378 -12.04 0.70 -26.57
CA SER A 378 -11.16 1.83 -26.93
C SER A 378 -10.56 2.58 -25.72
N ASP A 379 -11.18 2.46 -24.55
CA ASP A 379 -10.75 3.07 -23.28
C ASP A 379 -10.19 2.02 -22.30
N GLU A 380 -9.92 0.80 -22.77
CA GLU A 380 -9.34 -0.30 -22.03
C GLU A 380 -7.95 -0.67 -22.55
N LEU A 381 -7.13 -1.31 -21.71
CA LEU A 381 -5.86 -1.91 -22.09
C LEU A 381 -5.93 -3.43 -22.01
N PRO A 382 -5.25 -4.17 -22.92
CA PRO A 382 -5.12 -5.61 -22.79
C PRO A 382 -4.27 -5.96 -21.58
N TRP A 383 -4.54 -7.08 -20.93
CA TRP A 383 -3.60 -7.67 -20.00
C TRP A 383 -2.37 -8.12 -20.76
N THR A 384 -1.19 -7.78 -20.27
CA THR A 384 0.05 -7.99 -21.02
C THR A 384 1.05 -8.78 -20.20
N LEU A 385 1.63 -9.84 -20.81
CA LEU A 385 2.74 -10.61 -20.28
C LEU A 385 3.95 -10.45 -21.20
N ILE A 386 5.09 -10.06 -20.64
CA ILE A 386 6.39 -10.05 -21.34
C ILE A 386 7.21 -11.22 -20.80
N PRO A 387 7.26 -12.38 -21.49
CA PRO A 387 7.95 -13.55 -20.99
C PRO A 387 9.44 -13.55 -21.34
N GLY A 388 10.26 -14.12 -20.47
CA GLY A 388 11.65 -14.44 -20.76
C GLY A 388 12.58 -13.24 -20.87
N VAL A 389 12.30 -12.16 -20.17
CA VAL A 389 13.21 -10.99 -20.11
C VAL A 389 14.56 -11.45 -19.54
N PRO A 390 15.70 -11.21 -20.25
CA PRO A 390 17.01 -11.63 -19.75
C PRO A 390 17.34 -10.96 -18.42
N SER A 391 17.69 -11.74 -17.41
CA SER A 391 17.95 -11.23 -16.06
C SER A 391 19.21 -10.36 -15.93
N ASP A 392 20.08 -10.39 -16.94
CA ASP A 392 21.32 -9.59 -17.05
C ASP A 392 21.19 -8.43 -18.04
N ALA A 393 19.96 -8.18 -18.56
CA ALA A 393 19.69 -7.05 -19.42
C ALA A 393 19.99 -5.73 -18.68
N ARG A 394 20.63 -4.80 -19.37
CA ARG A 394 20.92 -3.45 -18.86
C ARG A 394 19.91 -2.47 -19.42
N ASP A 395 19.63 -1.42 -18.65
CA ASP A 395 18.67 -0.38 -19.03
C ASP A 395 17.30 -1.00 -19.41
N GLU A 396 16.88 -2.05 -18.68
CA GLU A 396 15.69 -2.83 -18.97
C GLU A 396 14.47 -2.16 -18.36
N ILE A 397 13.56 -1.69 -19.20
CA ILE A 397 12.36 -0.96 -18.80
C ILE A 397 11.50 -1.74 -17.80
N CYS A 398 11.40 -3.08 -17.94
CA CYS A 398 10.64 -3.93 -17.04
C CYS A 398 11.24 -4.01 -15.63
N PHE A 399 12.53 -3.67 -15.46
CA PHE A 399 13.22 -3.71 -14.18
C PHE A 399 13.37 -2.33 -13.55
N GLU A 400 13.43 -1.27 -14.35
CA GLU A 400 13.74 0.08 -13.92
C GLU A 400 12.51 1.00 -13.82
N VAL A 401 11.41 0.66 -14.53
CA VAL A 401 10.23 1.52 -14.63
C VAL A 401 8.98 0.79 -14.15
N GLU A 402 8.23 1.43 -13.25
CA GLU A 402 6.92 0.92 -12.86
C GLU A 402 5.91 1.07 -14.00
N ALA A 403 5.40 -0.05 -14.54
CA ALA A 403 4.43 -0.01 -15.64
C ALA A 403 3.13 0.69 -15.28
N PHE A 404 2.70 0.59 -14.02
CA PHE A 404 1.45 1.16 -13.48
C PHE A 404 0.26 1.01 -14.44
N CYS A 405 0.06 -0.21 -14.93
CA CYS A 405 -1.03 -0.70 -15.78
C CYS A 405 -1.05 -2.22 -15.75
N GLY A 406 -1.95 -2.88 -16.45
CA GLY A 406 -2.13 -4.33 -16.48
C GLY A 406 -1.03 -5.08 -17.22
N LEU A 407 0.25 -4.84 -16.87
CA LEU A 407 1.42 -5.43 -17.50
C LEU A 407 2.35 -6.07 -16.47
N VAL A 408 2.82 -7.28 -16.74
CA VAL A 408 3.80 -8.03 -15.95
C VAL A 408 4.87 -8.65 -16.83
N ALA A 409 6.12 -8.59 -16.40
CA ALA A 409 7.24 -9.30 -17.02
C ALA A 409 7.55 -10.62 -16.29
N GLU A 410 8.24 -11.53 -16.96
CA GLU A 410 8.83 -12.72 -16.34
C GLU A 410 10.30 -12.81 -16.68
N THR A 411 11.10 -13.15 -15.68
CA THR A 411 12.53 -13.43 -15.85
C THR A 411 12.91 -14.73 -15.15
N ALA A 412 13.96 -15.39 -15.64
CA ALA A 412 14.46 -16.63 -15.08
C ALA A 412 15.93 -16.52 -14.69
N LEU A 413 16.25 -16.96 -13.48
CA LEU A 413 17.61 -16.97 -12.95
C LEU A 413 18.21 -18.38 -13.01
N GLU A 414 19.38 -18.50 -13.62
CA GLU A 414 20.14 -19.74 -13.61
C GLU A 414 20.75 -19.98 -12.22
N ALA A 415 20.60 -21.18 -11.68
CA ALA A 415 21.24 -21.58 -10.43
C ALA A 415 21.37 -23.11 -10.37
N PRO A 416 22.37 -23.65 -9.66
CA PRO A 416 22.56 -25.11 -9.56
C PRO A 416 21.53 -25.79 -8.64
N ASP A 417 20.98 -25.06 -7.67
CA ASP A 417 19.98 -25.56 -6.72
C ASP A 417 19.10 -24.42 -6.18
N VAL A 418 18.06 -24.79 -5.41
CA VAL A 418 17.07 -23.84 -4.86
C VAL A 418 17.70 -22.86 -3.88
N GLU A 419 18.71 -23.25 -3.08
CA GLU A 419 19.36 -22.36 -2.14
C GLU A 419 20.16 -21.27 -2.87
N SER A 420 20.95 -21.66 -3.87
CA SER A 420 21.69 -20.75 -4.73
C SER A 420 20.75 -19.84 -5.55
N TYR A 421 19.62 -20.39 -6.00
CA TYR A 421 18.58 -19.59 -6.66
C TYR A 421 18.04 -18.49 -5.74
N LEU A 422 17.67 -18.83 -4.50
CA LEU A 422 17.17 -17.84 -3.55
C LEU A 422 18.19 -16.72 -3.30
N GLN A 423 19.47 -17.04 -3.16
CA GLN A 423 20.53 -16.03 -2.99
C GLN A 423 20.60 -15.09 -4.21
N ARG A 424 20.58 -15.66 -5.44
CA ARG A 424 20.59 -14.85 -6.67
C ARG A 424 19.32 -14.03 -6.84
N ALA A 425 18.18 -14.59 -6.49
CA ALA A 425 16.90 -13.93 -6.58
C ALA A 425 16.80 -12.74 -5.59
N VAL A 426 17.31 -12.90 -4.38
CA VAL A 426 17.42 -11.80 -3.41
C VAL A 426 18.33 -10.70 -3.94
N ALA A 427 19.51 -11.04 -4.47
CA ALA A 427 20.42 -10.05 -5.06
C ALA A 427 19.77 -9.34 -6.26
N PHE A 428 19.11 -10.09 -7.16
CA PHE A 428 18.39 -9.52 -8.29
C PHE A 428 17.28 -8.55 -7.84
N CYS A 429 16.45 -8.97 -6.88
CA CYS A 429 15.38 -8.10 -6.37
C CYS A 429 15.93 -6.84 -5.70
N ASN A 430 17.00 -6.98 -4.91
CA ASN A 430 17.56 -5.86 -4.13
C ASN A 430 18.38 -4.87 -4.96
N ASP A 431 19.04 -5.34 -6.03
CA ASP A 431 20.10 -4.57 -6.70
C ASP A 431 19.79 -4.27 -8.17
N THR A 432 18.78 -4.95 -8.78
CA THR A 432 18.41 -4.75 -10.19
C THR A 432 17.03 -4.12 -10.34
N LEU A 433 16.04 -4.53 -9.51
CA LEU A 433 14.69 -4.01 -9.63
C LEU A 433 14.56 -2.64 -8.94
N TYR A 434 13.84 -1.73 -9.61
CA TYR A 434 13.56 -0.41 -9.06
C TYR A 434 12.65 -0.48 -7.84
N GLY A 435 13.07 0.19 -6.78
CA GLY A 435 12.29 0.42 -5.58
C GLY A 435 12.42 -0.68 -4.52
N SER A 436 11.81 -0.43 -3.38
CA SER A 436 11.92 -1.26 -2.17
C SER A 436 10.64 -1.28 -1.32
N LEU A 437 9.47 -1.05 -1.96
CA LEU A 437 8.20 -0.96 -1.25
C LEU A 437 7.72 -2.33 -0.79
N ASN A 438 7.58 -3.30 -1.70
CA ASN A 438 7.01 -4.59 -1.38
C ASN A 438 7.50 -5.72 -2.29
N VAL A 439 7.52 -6.95 -1.75
CA VAL A 439 7.85 -8.18 -2.46
C VAL A 439 6.97 -9.33 -1.99
N THR A 440 6.58 -10.21 -2.92
CA THR A 440 5.87 -11.46 -2.61
C THR A 440 6.78 -12.66 -2.88
N LEU A 441 6.90 -13.57 -1.89
CA LEU A 441 7.52 -14.90 -2.06
C LEU A 441 6.42 -15.94 -2.13
N VAL A 442 6.46 -16.81 -3.13
CA VAL A 442 5.54 -17.95 -3.24
C VAL A 442 6.31 -19.24 -2.99
N VAL A 443 6.02 -19.88 -1.86
CA VAL A 443 6.71 -21.09 -1.41
C VAL A 443 5.72 -22.15 -0.94
N ASP A 444 5.84 -23.35 -1.47
CA ASP A 444 4.98 -24.48 -1.08
C ASP A 444 5.31 -24.98 0.32
N ARG A 445 4.35 -25.70 0.90
CA ARG A 445 4.43 -26.17 2.28
C ARG A 445 5.57 -27.16 2.52
N GLU A 446 5.89 -28.00 1.53
CA GLU A 446 6.93 -29.02 1.65
C GLU A 446 8.30 -28.35 1.67
N THR A 447 8.56 -27.46 0.71
CA THR A 447 9.79 -26.64 0.64
C THR A 447 9.97 -25.82 1.90
N ALA A 448 8.92 -25.12 2.38
CA ALA A 448 8.98 -24.32 3.59
C ALA A 448 9.28 -25.14 4.87
N ARG A 449 8.87 -26.41 4.92
CA ARG A 449 9.12 -27.31 6.05
C ARG A 449 10.43 -28.09 5.96
N HIS A 450 11.03 -28.12 4.78
CA HIS A 450 12.29 -28.84 4.58
C HIS A 450 13.40 -28.17 5.43
N PRO A 451 14.16 -28.92 6.25
CA PRO A 451 15.08 -28.31 7.23
C PRO A 451 16.14 -27.38 6.63
N ARG A 452 16.66 -27.69 5.44
CA ARG A 452 17.64 -26.85 4.72
C ARG A 452 16.95 -25.73 3.94
N LEU A 453 15.93 -26.06 3.12
CA LEU A 453 15.28 -25.09 2.24
C LEU A 453 14.45 -24.09 3.03
N GLY A 454 13.75 -24.52 4.10
CA GLY A 454 13.03 -23.59 4.98
C GLY A 454 13.97 -22.55 5.60
N ARG A 455 15.18 -22.94 6.04
CA ARG A 455 16.19 -21.97 6.50
C ARG A 455 16.68 -21.05 5.39
N ALA A 456 16.79 -21.54 4.16
CA ALA A 456 17.14 -20.69 3.01
C ALA A 456 16.04 -19.67 2.69
N VAL A 457 14.76 -20.07 2.76
CA VAL A 457 13.61 -19.17 2.64
C VAL A 457 13.62 -18.11 3.74
N GLU A 458 13.87 -18.51 5.01
CA GLU A 458 13.93 -17.54 6.12
C GLU A 458 15.09 -16.55 5.98
N ARG A 459 16.25 -16.99 5.45
CA ARG A 459 17.34 -16.07 5.08
C ARG A 459 16.92 -15.13 3.95
N ALA A 460 16.27 -15.64 2.90
CA ALA A 460 15.78 -14.80 1.81
C ALA A 460 14.81 -13.72 2.32
N VAL A 461 13.87 -14.07 3.21
CA VAL A 461 12.98 -13.10 3.86
C VAL A 461 13.77 -12.04 4.65
N ALA A 462 14.85 -12.46 5.34
CA ALA A 462 15.71 -11.56 6.09
C ALA A 462 16.49 -10.60 5.19
N ASP A 463 17.08 -11.13 4.12
CA ASP A 463 18.01 -10.42 3.25
C ASP A 463 17.30 -9.52 2.21
N LEU A 464 15.99 -9.72 1.96
CA LEU A 464 15.20 -8.86 1.09
C LEU A 464 15.04 -7.47 1.69
N ARG A 465 15.49 -6.45 0.97
CA ARG A 465 15.42 -5.03 1.36
C ARG A 465 14.14 -4.37 0.83
N TYR A 466 13.00 -4.80 1.39
CA TYR A 466 11.68 -4.28 1.07
C TYR A 466 10.93 -3.92 2.35
N GLY A 467 10.18 -2.84 2.34
CA GLY A 467 9.39 -2.41 3.50
C GLY A 467 8.30 -3.41 3.88
N THR A 468 7.77 -4.14 2.90
CA THR A 468 6.86 -5.28 3.14
C THR A 468 7.32 -6.52 2.38
N VAL A 469 7.51 -7.62 3.12
CA VAL A 469 7.78 -8.95 2.58
C VAL A 469 6.60 -9.86 2.88
N CYS A 470 5.88 -10.34 1.86
CA CYS A 470 4.75 -11.22 2.03
C CYS A 470 5.06 -12.64 1.52
N VAL A 471 4.80 -13.65 2.35
CA VAL A 471 4.97 -15.05 1.98
C VAL A 471 3.62 -15.64 1.61
N ASN A 472 3.49 -16.09 0.35
CA ASN A 472 2.40 -16.84 -0.28
C ASN A 472 1.19 -16.04 -0.79
N HIS A 473 0.91 -14.85 -0.28
CA HIS A 473 -0.16 -14.00 -0.80
C HIS A 473 0.36 -12.61 -1.20
N TRP A 474 -0.57 -11.77 -1.62
CA TRP A 474 -0.28 -10.45 -2.11
C TRP A 474 0.29 -9.54 -1.01
N ALA A 475 1.41 -8.89 -1.28
CA ALA A 475 2.06 -7.96 -0.36
C ALA A 475 1.18 -6.75 0.01
N ALA A 476 0.13 -6.46 -0.77
CA ALA A 476 -0.91 -5.49 -0.42
C ALA A 476 -1.56 -5.73 0.96
N LEU A 477 -1.45 -6.95 1.51
CA LEU A 477 -1.86 -7.22 2.88
C LEU A 477 -1.12 -6.33 3.90
N GLY A 478 0.13 -5.92 3.63
CA GLY A 478 0.86 -4.97 4.48
C GLY A 478 0.16 -3.63 4.60
N PHE A 479 -0.41 -3.14 3.51
CA PHE A 479 -1.26 -1.95 3.48
C PHE A 479 -2.63 -2.24 4.13
N ALA A 480 -3.28 -3.32 3.71
CA ALA A 480 -4.67 -3.62 4.08
C ALA A 480 -4.87 -3.96 5.57
N LEU A 481 -3.88 -4.47 6.26
CA LEU A 481 -4.00 -4.77 7.69
C LEU A 481 -4.11 -3.52 8.57
N GLY A 482 -3.60 -2.36 8.12
CA GLY A 482 -3.65 -1.08 8.83
C GLY A 482 -2.80 -1.00 10.10
N ILE A 483 -2.46 -2.14 10.69
CA ILE A 483 -1.64 -2.26 11.90
C ILE A 483 -0.14 -2.36 11.59
N THR A 484 0.19 -2.84 10.40
CA THR A 484 1.56 -2.93 9.89
C THR A 484 2.03 -1.59 9.34
N PRO A 485 3.29 -1.18 9.56
CA PRO A 485 3.88 -0.06 8.84
C PRO A 485 3.93 -0.37 7.34
N TRP A 486 3.61 0.64 6.53
CA TRP A 486 3.66 0.58 5.07
C TRP A 486 4.53 1.71 4.54
N GLY A 487 5.51 1.38 3.71
CA GLY A 487 6.46 2.30 3.11
C GLY A 487 7.66 1.55 2.55
N ALA A 488 8.62 2.28 2.02
CA ALA A 488 9.87 1.71 1.51
C ALA A 488 10.75 1.11 2.61
N TYR A 489 11.67 0.24 2.21
CA TYR A 489 12.78 -0.17 3.09
C TYR A 489 13.60 1.07 3.50
N PRO A 490 14.02 1.20 4.78
CA PRO A 490 14.70 2.39 5.26
C PRO A 490 16.06 2.61 4.61
N GLY A 491 16.51 3.87 4.61
CA GLY A 491 17.82 4.29 4.08
C GLY A 491 17.75 5.11 2.81
N ASN A 492 16.57 5.36 2.26
CA ASN A 492 16.40 6.28 1.14
C ASN A 492 16.65 7.73 1.56
N GLU A 493 17.20 8.52 0.64
CA GLU A 493 17.51 9.94 0.84
C GLU A 493 16.72 10.84 -0.12
N PRO A 494 16.50 12.12 0.20
CA PRO A 494 15.69 13.01 -0.64
C PRO A 494 16.12 13.08 -2.11
N HIS A 495 17.43 12.96 -2.40
CA HIS A 495 17.93 12.98 -3.78
C HIS A 495 17.81 11.63 -4.50
N ALA A 496 17.57 10.54 -3.75
CA ALA A 496 17.36 9.20 -4.24
C ALA A 496 16.24 8.52 -3.43
N PRO A 497 14.97 8.99 -3.56
CA PRO A 497 13.88 8.56 -2.69
C PRO A 497 13.41 7.13 -2.95
N GLY A 498 13.75 6.53 -4.09
CA GLY A 498 13.31 5.19 -4.45
C GLY A 498 11.80 5.02 -4.31
N SER A 499 11.36 4.04 -3.55
CA SER A 499 9.94 3.83 -3.24
C SER A 499 9.38 4.73 -2.12
N GLY A 500 10.15 5.73 -1.65
CA GLY A 500 9.68 6.71 -0.67
C GLY A 500 10.54 6.84 0.57
N ILE A 501 10.13 7.75 1.45
CA ILE A 501 10.77 8.07 2.74
C ILE A 501 9.70 8.13 3.81
N GLY A 502 9.90 7.38 4.88
CA GLY A 502 8.95 7.24 5.98
C GLY A 502 7.96 6.09 5.77
N VAL A 503 7.02 5.99 6.69
CA VAL A 503 5.97 4.96 6.66
C VAL A 503 4.61 5.60 6.98
N VAL A 504 3.55 4.98 6.48
CA VAL A 504 2.16 5.28 6.81
C VAL A 504 1.50 4.06 7.46
N HIS A 505 0.23 4.17 7.83
CA HIS A 505 -0.51 3.19 8.61
C HIS A 505 0.08 3.00 10.01
N ASN A 506 0.82 1.92 10.27
CA ASN A 506 1.59 1.73 11.51
C ASN A 506 0.80 2.06 12.80
N ALA A 507 -0.44 1.56 12.93
CA ALA A 507 -1.33 1.96 14.03
C ALA A 507 -0.74 1.71 15.44
N LEU A 508 0.24 0.81 15.57
CA LEU A 508 0.96 0.59 16.83
C LEU A 508 2.09 1.61 17.08
N MET A 509 2.24 2.60 16.18
CA MET A 509 3.13 3.76 16.35
C MET A 509 4.59 3.38 16.60
N PHE A 510 5.09 2.33 15.94
CA PHE A 510 6.51 1.99 16.01
C PHE A 510 7.35 3.02 15.25
N GLU A 511 8.44 3.45 15.85
CA GLU A 511 9.55 4.10 15.18
C GLU A 511 10.68 3.09 14.96
N GLU A 512 11.68 3.43 14.16
CA GLU A 512 12.84 2.58 13.89
C GLU A 512 12.46 1.19 13.35
N VAL A 513 11.50 1.17 12.42
CA VAL A 513 11.06 -0.05 11.74
C VAL A 513 11.97 -0.36 10.56
N GLU A 514 12.41 -1.61 10.41
CA GLU A 514 13.09 -2.08 9.22
C GLU A 514 12.08 -2.53 8.15
N LYS A 515 11.18 -3.45 8.50
CA LYS A 515 10.18 -4.00 7.57
C LYS A 515 8.99 -4.64 8.28
N ALA A 516 7.93 -4.84 7.52
CA ALA A 516 6.82 -5.72 7.88
C ALA A 516 6.97 -7.08 7.16
N VAL A 517 6.79 -8.18 7.89
CA VAL A 517 6.80 -9.54 7.32
C VAL A 517 5.44 -10.19 7.54
N ILE A 518 4.79 -10.56 6.44
CA ILE A 518 3.48 -11.19 6.46
C ILE A 518 3.60 -12.63 6.01
N ARG A 519 3.04 -13.54 6.80
CA ARG A 519 3.07 -14.97 6.52
C ARG A 519 1.67 -15.49 6.36
N THR A 520 1.45 -16.23 5.26
CA THR A 520 0.16 -16.80 4.94
C THR A 520 0.30 -18.26 4.51
N ARG A 521 -0.82 -18.93 4.32
CA ARG A 521 -0.80 -20.31 3.79
C ARG A 521 -0.56 -20.29 2.30
N PHE A 522 0.13 -21.30 1.76
CA PHE A 522 0.34 -21.47 0.31
C PHE A 522 -0.96 -21.52 -0.50
N ARG A 523 -2.02 -22.07 0.07
CA ARG A 523 -3.40 -21.93 -0.41
C ARG A 523 -4.29 -21.55 0.77
N ALA A 524 -4.98 -20.43 0.64
CA ALA A 524 -5.94 -19.99 1.63
C ALA A 524 -7.30 -20.68 1.48
N PHE A 525 -7.97 -20.82 2.59
CA PHE A 525 -9.38 -21.16 2.68
C PHE A 525 -9.97 -20.40 3.89
N PRO A 526 -11.09 -19.68 3.73
CA PRO A 526 -11.84 -19.41 2.49
C PRO A 526 -11.00 -18.77 1.38
N TYR A 527 -11.52 -18.78 0.15
CA TYR A 527 -10.90 -18.21 -1.02
C TYR A 527 -10.80 -16.69 -0.86
N PRO A 528 -9.66 -16.06 -1.14
CA PRO A 528 -9.50 -14.62 -0.90
C PRO A 528 -10.46 -13.76 -1.72
N PRO A 529 -11.09 -12.72 -1.13
CA PRO A 529 -12.08 -11.91 -1.84
C PRO A 529 -11.51 -11.08 -3.00
N TRP A 530 -10.19 -10.85 -3.02
CA TRP A 530 -9.50 -10.14 -4.11
C TRP A 530 -9.07 -11.06 -5.26
N PHE A 531 -9.37 -12.36 -5.21
CA PHE A 531 -9.05 -13.24 -6.33
C PHE A 531 -9.99 -12.99 -7.49
N VAL A 532 -9.41 -12.85 -8.69
CA VAL A 532 -10.10 -12.44 -9.92
C VAL A 532 -11.25 -13.35 -10.35
N ASP A 533 -11.28 -14.59 -9.87
CA ASP A 533 -12.35 -15.56 -10.13
C ASP A 533 -13.30 -15.79 -8.94
N HIS A 534 -13.27 -14.92 -7.92
CA HIS A 534 -14.17 -14.98 -6.77
C HIS A 534 -15.57 -14.47 -7.16
N ARG A 535 -16.54 -15.37 -7.32
CA ARG A 535 -17.85 -15.09 -7.92
C ARG A 535 -18.78 -14.16 -7.13
N SER A 536 -18.57 -14.02 -5.84
CA SER A 536 -19.41 -13.20 -4.96
C SER A 536 -18.64 -12.11 -4.22
N ALA A 537 -17.48 -11.68 -4.76
CA ALA A 537 -16.61 -10.69 -4.11
C ALA A 537 -17.33 -9.37 -3.83
N HIS A 538 -18.14 -8.84 -4.75
CA HIS A 538 -18.93 -7.61 -4.57
C HIS A 538 -19.81 -7.68 -3.30
N ARG A 539 -20.53 -8.78 -3.10
CA ARG A 539 -21.40 -8.97 -1.92
C ARG A 539 -20.59 -9.23 -0.65
N LEU A 540 -19.55 -10.06 -0.76
CA LEU A 540 -18.68 -10.35 0.38
C LEU A 540 -18.01 -9.08 0.91
N CYS A 541 -17.43 -8.25 0.03
CA CYS A 541 -16.72 -7.04 0.43
C CYS A 541 -17.66 -5.96 0.99
N ALA A 542 -18.87 -5.82 0.45
CA ALA A 542 -19.92 -4.97 1.02
C ALA A 542 -20.30 -5.44 2.46
N GLU A 543 -20.56 -6.75 2.66
CA GLU A 543 -20.86 -7.30 3.99
C GLU A 543 -19.68 -7.19 4.96
N LEU A 544 -18.42 -7.31 4.48
CA LEU A 544 -17.23 -7.08 5.30
C LEU A 544 -17.14 -5.61 5.73
N THR A 545 -17.44 -4.66 4.85
CA THR A 545 -17.49 -3.23 5.16
C THR A 545 -18.55 -2.92 6.21
N GLU A 546 -19.75 -3.45 6.04
CA GLU A 546 -20.83 -3.34 7.02
C GLU A 546 -20.49 -4.02 8.36
N PHE A 547 -19.77 -5.15 8.30
CA PHE A 547 -19.26 -5.80 9.49
C PHE A 547 -18.23 -4.93 10.21
N GLU A 548 -17.25 -4.39 9.48
CA GLU A 548 -16.23 -3.52 10.06
C GLU A 548 -16.86 -2.26 10.67
N ALA A 549 -17.88 -1.67 10.02
CA ALA A 549 -18.62 -0.54 10.59
C ALA A 549 -19.31 -0.87 11.93
N ARG A 550 -19.82 -2.09 12.09
CA ARG A 550 -20.53 -2.55 13.30
C ARG A 550 -20.30 -4.04 13.54
N PRO A 551 -19.16 -4.43 14.12
CA PRO A 551 -18.84 -5.83 14.37
C PRO A 551 -19.90 -6.53 15.24
N SER A 552 -20.48 -7.63 14.74
CA SER A 552 -21.52 -8.38 15.44
C SER A 552 -21.54 -9.85 15.03
N TRP A 553 -21.71 -10.74 15.99
CA TRP A 553 -21.90 -12.17 15.74
C TRP A 553 -23.10 -12.45 14.82
N ALA A 554 -24.14 -11.62 14.87
CA ALA A 554 -25.33 -11.75 14.02
C ALA A 554 -25.06 -11.55 12.53
N ARG A 555 -23.96 -10.86 12.15
CA ARG A 555 -23.58 -10.64 10.75
C ARG A 555 -22.75 -11.78 10.15
N LEU A 556 -22.11 -12.61 11.00
CA LEU A 556 -21.25 -13.69 10.53
C LEU A 556 -21.90 -14.66 9.53
N PRO A 557 -23.15 -15.07 9.68
CA PRO A 557 -23.76 -15.99 8.72
C PRO A 557 -23.76 -15.46 7.29
N ARG A 558 -24.00 -14.16 7.09
CA ARG A 558 -23.97 -13.53 5.74
C ARG A 558 -22.56 -13.47 5.17
N VAL A 559 -21.60 -13.00 5.95
CA VAL A 559 -20.18 -12.95 5.54
C VAL A 559 -19.70 -14.36 5.18
N THR A 560 -19.95 -15.36 6.04
CA THR A 560 -19.56 -16.75 5.80
C THR A 560 -20.23 -17.32 4.54
N TRP A 561 -21.51 -17.04 4.34
CA TRP A 561 -22.24 -17.48 3.15
C TRP A 561 -21.58 -17.00 1.85
N HIS A 562 -21.25 -15.71 1.77
CA HIS A 562 -20.61 -15.16 0.59
C HIS A 562 -19.15 -15.61 0.43
N ALA A 563 -18.41 -15.76 1.52
CA ALA A 563 -17.03 -16.28 1.51
C ALA A 563 -16.92 -17.75 1.02
N LEU A 564 -17.95 -18.56 1.23
CA LEU A 564 -17.98 -19.96 0.79
C LEU A 564 -18.52 -20.14 -0.65
N ARG A 565 -19.03 -19.07 -1.28
CA ARG A 565 -19.54 -19.06 -2.67
C ARG A 565 -18.55 -18.49 -3.68
N ALA A 566 -17.27 -18.54 -3.35
CA ALA A 566 -16.15 -18.11 -4.19
C ALA A 566 -16.09 -18.85 -5.54
#